data_b06e8781abcd1ddfc60a105aea5df1f8
#
_entry.id   b06e8781abcd1ddfc60a105aea5df1f8
#
_cell.length_a   1.000
_cell.length_b   1.000
_cell.length_c   1.000
_cell.angle_alpha   90.00
_cell.angle_beta   90.00
_cell.angle_gamma   90.00
#
_symmetry.space_group_name_H-M   'P 1'
#
loop_
_entity.id
_entity.type
_entity.pdbx_description
1 polymer ?
#
loop_
_entity_poly.entity_id
_entity_poly.type
_entity_poly.pdbx_seq_one_letter_code
_entity_poly.pdbx_strand_id
1 'polypeptide(L)'
;MPRREDATVSDRCSPKDRREAEGFALRRKGDPMTDINAKGLSRRAFFGLGATAAAGAAVAGLAGCSPAPQSDAAAPATTGDTTMPATGTATYEWEIAPEPITDIASTVDTDILVIGAGLSGCACAAAAAEKGGKVTVVEKTGSFNGRGGGFGAINSRYMEAQNIVVDKVNAKQHWIAQCASRTNEDLIVKFFNNSEEASNWLIDKCEALGGSAMVGAFYSHDDVYAEQPGYHMFMIPEEAGLTSTGFAGAELCYLDAVKDGAEFVFDSPAVQLVKDDSGKVCGCICETSEGYVQYNAAKGVVLATGDIGGSPEMCEAYAPICAEYGQPRSQYTPAGVNTGDGHKMGMWVGAQLQDLPFPTMMHPQAFCWFHGPFLFVNDNGERFMCEDTWVQGKSLAINKQPNGEAWSVFDANWPTDLVNGLPYGGGMFWDSFRPYGSDLELAPEYFKTQIPLYIEQGMAYEADTIEELAGKIGCDAATLTATVDRYNGMCEAGEDTDYYKKPVFLTPVKQGPFYALKVGPALLAVCGGLKCNNDFQCLDENSEVIEGLYVLGNIMGDITAVDYPINVAGNSHGRCITFGYLLGHELAEA
;
A
#
# COMPACT_ATOMS: atom_id res chain seq x y z
N MET A 1 -15.59 51.48 -46.43
CA MET A 1 -15.93 50.85 -47.71
C MET A 1 -14.63 50.29 -48.31
N PRO A 2 -14.61 49.07 -48.90
CA PRO A 2 -15.72 48.15 -49.14
C PRO A 2 -15.57 46.79 -48.46
N ARG A 3 -16.69 46.07 -48.45
CA ARG A 3 -16.91 44.67 -48.05
C ARG A 3 -16.06 43.71 -48.89
N ARG A 4 -15.61 42.57 -48.27
CA ARG A 4 -15.34 41.35 -49.00
C ARG A 4 -16.09 40.18 -48.37
N GLU A 5 -16.66 39.45 -49.30
CA GLU A 5 -17.68 38.43 -49.25
C GLU A 5 -17.17 37.10 -48.70
N ASP A 6 -18.13 36.33 -48.18
CA ASP A 6 -18.04 34.92 -47.84
C ASP A 6 -17.51 34.06 -48.99
N ALA A 7 -16.53 33.19 -48.65
CA ALA A 7 -16.17 32.07 -49.50
C ALA A 7 -16.40 30.77 -48.72
N THR A 8 -17.50 30.13 -49.05
CA THR A 8 -17.82 28.76 -48.70
C THR A 8 -16.78 27.80 -49.23
N VAL A 9 -16.10 27.08 -48.33
CA VAL A 9 -15.27 25.93 -48.68
C VAL A 9 -16.16 24.68 -48.70
N SER A 10 -16.75 24.43 -49.84
CA SER A 10 -17.26 23.11 -50.21
C SER A 10 -16.63 22.72 -51.55
N ASP A 11 -16.24 21.45 -51.67
CA ASP A 11 -15.72 20.77 -52.84
C ASP A 11 -14.21 20.81 -53.08
N ARG A 12 -13.49 19.96 -52.30
CA ARG A 12 -12.35 19.15 -52.80
C ARG A 12 -11.92 18.12 -51.77
N CYS A 13 -12.70 17.07 -51.54
CA CYS A 13 -12.21 15.81 -50.98
C CYS A 13 -12.63 14.67 -51.92
N SER A 14 -11.66 13.82 -52.27
CA SER A 14 -11.90 12.65 -53.10
C SER A 14 -12.66 11.56 -52.35
N PRO A 15 -13.32 10.60 -53.02
CA PRO A 15 -14.05 9.51 -52.37
C PRO A 15 -13.18 8.61 -51.47
N LYS A 16 -11.86 8.70 -51.57
CA LYS A 16 -10.91 7.97 -50.76
C LYS A 16 -10.76 8.60 -49.38
N ASP A 17 -10.75 9.92 -49.29
CA ASP A 17 -10.62 10.67 -48.03
C ASP A 17 -11.88 10.56 -47.19
N ARG A 18 -13.06 10.41 -47.82
CA ARG A 18 -14.32 10.15 -47.08
C ARG A 18 -14.37 8.76 -46.44
N ARG A 19 -13.76 7.73 -47.05
CA ARG A 19 -13.71 6.38 -46.47
C ARG A 19 -12.73 6.27 -45.30
N GLU A 20 -11.65 7.03 -45.32
CA GLU A 20 -10.72 7.09 -44.21
C GLU A 20 -11.29 7.89 -43.03
N ALA A 21 -12.04 8.96 -43.26
CA ALA A 21 -12.73 9.71 -42.25
C ALA A 21 -13.90 8.93 -41.58
N GLU A 22 -14.65 8.16 -42.40
CA GLU A 22 -15.70 7.26 -41.90
C GLU A 22 -15.10 6.03 -41.18
N GLY A 23 -13.94 5.54 -41.60
CA GLY A 23 -13.21 4.48 -40.90
C GLY A 23 -12.66 4.92 -39.55
N PHE A 24 -12.29 6.19 -39.39
CA PHE A 24 -11.83 6.76 -38.13
C PHE A 24 -12.98 7.04 -37.13
N ALA A 25 -14.15 7.43 -37.62
CA ALA A 25 -15.35 7.66 -36.80
C ALA A 25 -15.98 6.36 -36.30
N LEU A 26 -15.84 5.25 -37.07
CA LEU A 26 -16.34 3.92 -36.68
C LEU A 26 -15.41 3.20 -35.70
N ARG A 27 -14.12 3.56 -35.62
CA ARG A 27 -13.20 3.02 -34.58
C ARG A 27 -13.42 3.60 -33.20
N ARG A 28 -14.08 4.75 -33.07
CA ARG A 28 -14.45 5.32 -31.75
C ARG A 28 -15.61 4.62 -31.05
N LYS A 29 -16.32 3.71 -31.72
CA LYS A 29 -17.40 2.89 -31.14
C LYS A 29 -16.98 1.47 -30.74
N GLY A 30 -15.74 1.13 -30.87
CA GLY A 30 -15.18 -0.20 -30.54
C GLY A 30 -13.79 -0.10 -29.92
N ASP A 31 -13.54 0.94 -29.11
CA ASP A 31 -12.29 1.07 -28.38
C ASP A 31 -12.22 -0.04 -27.34
N PRO A 32 -11.20 -0.94 -27.36
CA PRO A 32 -11.12 -2.05 -26.42
C PRO A 32 -11.09 -1.60 -24.94
N MET A 33 -10.78 -0.33 -24.65
CA MET A 33 -10.78 0.20 -23.28
C MET A 33 -12.18 0.43 -22.69
N THR A 34 -13.20 0.72 -23.50
CA THR A 34 -14.59 0.83 -23.03
C THR A 34 -15.28 -0.53 -22.88
N ASP A 35 -14.88 -1.53 -23.66
CA ASP A 35 -15.38 -2.91 -23.53
C ASP A 35 -14.73 -3.70 -22.37
N ILE A 36 -13.53 -3.32 -21.94
CA ILE A 36 -12.85 -3.95 -20.79
C ILE A 36 -13.63 -3.70 -19.48
N ASN A 37 -14.28 -2.52 -19.34
CA ASN A 37 -15.08 -2.21 -18.16
C ASN A 37 -16.43 -2.93 -18.09
N ALA A 38 -16.91 -3.53 -19.18
CA ALA A 38 -18.17 -4.27 -19.21
C ALA A 38 -18.00 -5.79 -19.29
N LYS A 39 -16.81 -6.30 -19.69
CA LYS A 39 -16.62 -7.76 -19.91
C LYS A 39 -15.26 -8.33 -19.51
N GLY A 40 -14.31 -7.52 -19.09
CA GLY A 40 -12.89 -7.92 -19.04
C GLY A 40 -12.19 -7.90 -17.69
N LEU A 41 -12.80 -7.43 -16.63
CA LEU A 41 -12.31 -7.76 -15.29
C LEU A 41 -12.82 -9.15 -14.98
N SER A 42 -11.99 -10.17 -15.21
CA SER A 42 -12.33 -11.49 -14.70
C SER A 42 -12.53 -11.35 -13.19
N ARG A 43 -13.54 -12.04 -12.66
CA ARG A 43 -13.78 -12.07 -11.20
C ARG A 43 -12.49 -12.34 -10.41
N ARG A 44 -11.51 -13.02 -11.00
CA ARG A 44 -10.19 -13.30 -10.41
C ARG A 44 -9.26 -12.07 -10.37
N ALA A 45 -9.14 -11.29 -11.42
CA ALA A 45 -8.23 -10.14 -11.44
C ALA A 45 -8.66 -9.03 -10.45
N PHE A 46 -9.95 -8.90 -10.21
CA PHE A 46 -10.49 -7.96 -9.23
C PHE A 46 -10.57 -8.57 -7.82
N PHE A 47 -10.86 -9.89 -7.70
CA PHE A 47 -10.85 -10.61 -6.42
C PHE A 47 -9.44 -10.84 -5.86
N GLY A 48 -8.39 -10.82 -6.69
CA GLY A 48 -7.00 -10.86 -6.23
C GLY A 48 -6.60 -9.67 -5.36
N LEU A 49 -7.35 -8.57 -5.43
CA LEU A 49 -7.18 -7.39 -4.56
C LEU A 49 -7.76 -7.59 -3.15
N GLY A 50 -8.66 -8.55 -2.95
CA GLY A 50 -9.38 -8.73 -1.69
C GLY A 50 -9.51 -10.15 -1.15
N ALA A 51 -9.15 -11.18 -1.91
CA ALA A 51 -9.51 -12.57 -1.57
C ALA A 51 -8.52 -13.30 -0.63
N THR A 52 -7.42 -12.70 -0.24
CA THR A 52 -6.49 -13.32 0.73
C THR A 52 -6.89 -13.13 2.20
N ALA A 53 -7.94 -12.34 2.49
CA ALA A 53 -8.36 -12.07 3.86
C ALA A 53 -9.57 -12.89 4.36
N ALA A 54 -10.25 -13.65 3.51
CA ALA A 54 -11.52 -14.31 3.86
C ALA A 54 -11.41 -15.81 4.20
N ALA A 55 -10.23 -16.41 4.26
CA ALA A 55 -10.07 -17.85 4.48
C ALA A 55 -9.57 -18.28 5.87
N GLY A 56 -9.56 -17.40 6.86
CA GLY A 56 -8.92 -17.66 8.15
C GLY A 56 -9.75 -17.54 9.44
N ALA A 57 -11.05 -17.32 9.38
CA ALA A 57 -11.83 -17.16 10.61
C ALA A 57 -13.14 -17.95 10.60
N ALA A 58 -13.04 -19.27 10.69
CA ALA A 58 -14.15 -20.10 11.14
C ALA A 58 -13.61 -21.25 12.03
N VAL A 59 -14.20 -21.33 13.24
CA VAL A 59 -14.13 -22.41 14.23
C VAL A 59 -13.14 -22.20 15.39
N ALA A 60 -13.71 -21.66 16.48
CA ALA A 60 -13.69 -22.23 17.84
C ALA A 60 -14.42 -21.23 18.74
N GLY A 61 -15.58 -21.50 19.25
CA GLY A 61 -15.92 -22.45 20.25
C GLY A 61 -16.37 -21.73 21.51
N LEU A 62 -17.68 -21.72 21.72
CA LEU A 62 -18.39 -21.27 22.95
C LEU A 62 -17.79 -21.84 24.23
N ALA A 63 -17.54 -21.05 25.24
CA ALA A 63 -17.88 -21.38 26.62
C ALA A 63 -17.58 -20.23 27.63
N GLY A 64 -18.59 -19.83 28.38
CA GLY A 64 -18.46 -19.59 29.79
C GLY A 64 -18.40 -18.14 30.29
N CYS A 65 -19.57 -17.59 30.62
CA CYS A 65 -19.74 -16.45 31.52
C CYS A 65 -19.20 -16.71 32.92
N SER A 66 -18.54 -15.74 33.54
CA SER A 66 -18.88 -15.31 34.92
C SER A 66 -18.13 -14.02 35.30
N PRO A 67 -18.73 -13.07 36.02
CA PRO A 67 -18.14 -11.80 36.34
C PRO A 67 -17.29 -11.89 37.62
N ALA A 68 -16.19 -11.14 37.65
CA ALA A 68 -15.41 -10.92 38.87
C ALA A 68 -15.35 -9.42 39.22
N PRO A 69 -15.16 -9.04 40.47
CA PRO A 69 -15.67 -7.83 41.05
C PRO A 69 -14.78 -6.60 40.85
N GLN A 70 -15.43 -5.42 40.82
CA GLN A 70 -14.81 -4.11 40.92
C GLN A 70 -13.93 -3.97 42.15
N SER A 71 -12.72 -3.47 41.98
CA SER A 71 -11.95 -2.83 43.03
C SER A 71 -11.54 -1.42 42.57
N ASP A 72 -12.05 -0.42 43.29
CA ASP A 72 -11.64 0.96 43.20
C ASP A 72 -10.15 1.09 43.53
N ALA A 73 -9.36 1.58 42.58
CA ALA A 73 -8.04 2.11 42.84
C ALA A 73 -7.77 3.28 41.93
N ALA A 74 -7.59 4.46 42.52
CA ALA A 74 -7.25 5.70 41.88
C ALA A 74 -5.93 5.58 41.09
N ALA A 75 -5.94 6.05 39.85
CA ALA A 75 -4.77 6.13 39.02
C ALA A 75 -3.82 7.25 39.51
N PRO A 76 -2.51 7.00 39.65
CA PRO A 76 -1.54 8.07 39.82
C PRO A 76 -1.24 8.73 38.46
N ALA A 77 -1.30 10.06 38.42
CA ALA A 77 -0.83 10.84 37.30
C ALA A 77 0.68 10.68 37.17
N THR A 78 1.11 9.98 36.11
CA THR A 78 2.51 9.96 35.70
C THR A 78 2.73 11.03 34.65
N THR A 79 3.41 12.11 35.05
CA THR A 79 4.13 12.99 34.12
C THR A 79 5.26 12.19 33.51
N GLY A 80 5.04 11.65 32.33
CA GLY A 80 6.08 10.95 31.57
C GLY A 80 7.08 11.96 31.00
N ASP A 81 8.26 11.96 31.57
CA ASP A 81 9.45 12.58 31.01
C ASP A 81 9.89 11.74 29.80
N THR A 82 9.65 12.24 28.59
CA THR A 82 10.08 11.59 27.33
C THR A 82 11.54 11.94 27.04
N THR A 83 12.45 11.47 27.89
CA THR A 83 13.86 11.37 27.53
C THR A 83 14.09 10.06 26.78
N MET A 84 14.43 10.15 25.50
CA MET A 84 14.93 9.03 24.70
C MET A 84 16.09 8.35 25.43
N PRO A 85 16.13 7.01 25.51
CA PRO A 85 17.27 6.34 26.12
C PRO A 85 18.53 6.60 25.29
N ALA A 86 19.58 7.04 25.96
CA ALA A 86 20.90 7.16 25.40
C ALA A 86 21.47 5.76 25.07
N THR A 87 22.10 5.67 23.93
CA THR A 87 22.89 4.56 23.38
C THR A 87 23.52 3.63 24.44
N GLY A 88 23.24 2.31 24.35
CA GLY A 88 24.14 1.33 24.92
C GLY A 88 23.57 0.11 25.63
N THR A 89 22.26 -0.06 25.83
CA THR A 89 21.69 -1.31 26.39
C THR A 89 20.49 -1.73 25.53
N ALA A 90 20.55 -2.97 25.02
CA ALA A 90 19.42 -3.61 24.36
C ALA A 90 18.17 -3.51 25.25
N THR A 91 17.08 -2.96 24.69
CA THR A 91 15.81 -2.80 25.42
C THR A 91 14.96 -4.07 25.30
N TYR A 92 15.14 -4.79 24.19
CA TYR A 92 14.39 -5.99 23.85
C TYR A 92 15.32 -7.17 23.57
N GLU A 93 14.84 -8.40 23.84
CA GLU A 93 15.62 -9.62 23.62
C GLU A 93 16.07 -9.78 22.16
N TRP A 94 15.25 -9.37 21.20
CA TRP A 94 15.58 -9.47 19.76
C TRP A 94 16.65 -8.48 19.30
N GLU A 95 17.02 -7.50 20.09
CA GLU A 95 18.14 -6.58 19.81
C GLU A 95 19.50 -7.20 20.18
N ILE A 96 19.49 -8.28 20.96
CA ILE A 96 20.69 -8.99 21.40
C ILE A 96 21.09 -9.98 20.31
N ALA A 97 22.32 -9.83 19.78
CA ALA A 97 22.85 -10.77 18.80
C ALA A 97 22.95 -12.18 19.40
N PRO A 98 22.44 -13.20 18.69
CA PRO A 98 22.62 -14.59 19.13
C PRO A 98 24.09 -15.02 19.03
N GLU A 99 24.45 -16.10 19.70
CA GLU A 99 25.76 -16.73 19.55
C GLU A 99 26.00 -17.11 18.07
N PRO A 100 27.24 -16.97 17.58
CA PRO A 100 27.59 -17.34 16.22
C PRO A 100 27.29 -18.81 15.91
N ILE A 101 26.62 -19.07 14.82
CA ILE A 101 26.36 -20.42 14.32
C ILE A 101 27.63 -20.94 13.67
N THR A 102 28.16 -22.07 14.15
CA THR A 102 29.41 -22.67 13.69
C THR A 102 29.26 -24.05 13.08
N ASP A 103 28.12 -24.72 13.28
CA ASP A 103 27.82 -26.04 12.72
C ASP A 103 27.19 -25.90 11.33
N ILE A 104 28.03 -25.59 10.33
CA ILE A 104 27.59 -25.34 8.94
C ILE A 104 27.65 -26.65 8.16
N ALA A 105 26.47 -27.06 7.67
CA ALA A 105 26.35 -28.31 6.88
C ALA A 105 26.90 -28.16 5.46
N SER A 106 26.73 -27.00 4.84
CA SER A 106 27.26 -26.69 3.51
C SER A 106 27.44 -25.20 3.27
N THR A 107 28.25 -24.86 2.26
CA THR A 107 28.53 -23.48 1.87
C THR A 107 28.26 -23.30 0.37
N VAL A 108 27.65 -22.16 0.01
CA VAL A 108 27.35 -21.76 -1.36
C VAL A 108 27.96 -20.38 -1.63
N ASP A 109 28.67 -20.23 -2.75
CA ASP A 109 29.28 -18.96 -3.15
C ASP A 109 28.48 -18.31 -4.27
N THR A 110 28.22 -17.02 -4.13
CA THR A 110 27.56 -16.18 -5.13
C THR A 110 28.24 -14.81 -5.21
N ASP A 111 27.91 -13.99 -6.22
CA ASP A 111 28.40 -12.61 -6.25
C ASP A 111 27.48 -11.70 -5.43
N ILE A 112 26.18 -11.80 -5.64
CA ILE A 112 25.15 -10.98 -5.02
C ILE A 112 24.18 -11.91 -4.27
N LEU A 113 24.03 -11.68 -2.98
CA LEU A 113 23.09 -12.41 -2.14
C LEU A 113 21.91 -11.50 -1.78
N VAL A 114 20.70 -11.89 -2.15
CA VAL A 114 19.47 -11.18 -1.79
C VAL A 114 18.68 -12.00 -0.77
N ILE A 115 18.35 -11.40 0.35
CA ILE A 115 17.56 -12.03 1.43
C ILE A 115 16.13 -11.51 1.36
N GLY A 116 15.21 -12.37 0.90
CA GLY A 116 13.79 -12.09 0.70
C GLY A 116 13.39 -11.98 -0.76
N ALA A 117 12.42 -12.81 -1.18
CA ALA A 117 11.84 -12.83 -2.53
C ALA A 117 10.53 -12.02 -2.62
N GLY A 118 10.46 -10.87 -1.95
CA GLY A 118 9.43 -9.86 -2.15
C GLY A 118 9.70 -9.02 -3.40
N LEU A 119 8.84 -8.00 -3.65
CA LEU A 119 8.96 -7.14 -4.85
C LEU A 119 10.35 -6.51 -4.99
N SER A 120 10.92 -5.95 -3.93
CA SER A 120 12.25 -5.31 -3.98
C SER A 120 13.37 -6.31 -4.23
N GLY A 121 13.31 -7.49 -3.61
CA GLY A 121 14.31 -8.54 -3.81
C GLY A 121 14.24 -9.14 -5.21
N CYS A 122 13.03 -9.44 -5.71
CA CYS A 122 12.85 -9.91 -7.08
C CYS A 122 13.29 -8.87 -8.13
N ALA A 123 13.00 -7.58 -7.90
CA ALA A 123 13.43 -6.51 -8.80
C ALA A 123 14.96 -6.36 -8.82
N CYS A 124 15.61 -6.43 -7.65
CA CYS A 124 17.06 -6.39 -7.54
C CYS A 124 17.70 -7.61 -8.24
N ALA A 125 17.17 -8.81 -8.01
CA ALA A 125 17.66 -10.02 -8.64
C ALA A 125 17.51 -9.99 -10.17
N ALA A 126 16.36 -9.54 -10.68
CA ALA A 126 16.13 -9.41 -12.12
C ALA A 126 17.08 -8.40 -12.77
N ALA A 127 17.23 -7.24 -12.17
CA ALA A 127 18.12 -6.19 -12.68
C ALA A 127 19.58 -6.61 -12.66
N ALA A 128 20.01 -7.33 -11.62
CA ALA A 128 21.38 -7.83 -11.54
C ALA A 128 21.64 -8.98 -12.54
N ALA A 129 20.69 -9.92 -12.66
CA ALA A 129 20.84 -11.06 -13.56
C ALA A 129 20.86 -10.65 -15.04
N GLU A 130 20.03 -9.67 -15.45
CA GLU A 130 20.02 -9.16 -16.83
C GLU A 130 21.36 -8.52 -17.25
N LYS A 131 22.17 -8.07 -16.28
CA LYS A 131 23.56 -7.59 -16.48
C LYS A 131 24.60 -8.70 -16.35
N GLY A 132 24.18 -9.94 -16.17
CA GLY A 132 25.07 -11.10 -16.04
C GLY A 132 25.64 -11.30 -14.65
N GLY A 133 25.10 -10.64 -13.62
CA GLY A 133 25.48 -10.88 -12.22
C GLY A 133 25.08 -12.29 -11.77
N LYS A 134 25.94 -12.96 -11.02
CA LYS A 134 25.61 -14.23 -10.37
C LYS A 134 24.83 -13.93 -9.08
N VAL A 135 23.53 -14.16 -9.11
CA VAL A 135 22.59 -13.81 -8.02
C VAL A 135 22.02 -15.05 -7.37
N THR A 136 22.05 -15.09 -6.04
CA THR A 136 21.28 -16.05 -5.25
C THR A 136 20.29 -15.30 -4.37
N VAL A 137 19.03 -15.69 -4.42
CA VAL A 137 17.95 -15.16 -3.57
C VAL A 137 17.55 -16.24 -2.58
N VAL A 138 17.61 -15.97 -1.29
CA VAL A 138 17.11 -16.85 -0.24
C VAL A 138 15.78 -16.31 0.30
N GLU A 139 14.78 -17.20 0.44
CA GLU A 139 13.45 -16.82 0.90
C GLU A 139 12.95 -17.85 1.94
N LYS A 140 12.38 -17.35 3.03
CA LYS A 140 11.92 -18.19 4.13
C LYS A 140 10.65 -18.97 3.84
N THR A 141 9.86 -18.52 2.88
CA THR A 141 8.62 -19.20 2.46
C THR A 141 8.83 -20.05 1.21
N GLY A 142 7.83 -20.86 0.87
CA GLY A 142 7.91 -21.77 -0.28
C GLY A 142 7.75 -21.11 -1.66
N SER A 143 7.69 -19.77 -1.75
CA SER A 143 7.49 -19.03 -3.00
C SER A 143 7.89 -17.57 -2.86
N PHE A 144 8.04 -16.87 -4.01
CA PHE A 144 8.08 -15.40 -4.03
C PHE A 144 6.78 -14.81 -3.46
N ASN A 145 6.85 -13.57 -3.00
CA ASN A 145 5.72 -12.92 -2.32
C ASN A 145 5.34 -11.61 -3.02
N GLY A 146 4.26 -11.64 -3.79
CA GLY A 146 3.63 -10.47 -4.40
C GLY A 146 2.42 -9.99 -3.59
N ARG A 147 2.34 -8.70 -3.30
CA ARG A 147 1.25 -8.09 -2.52
C ARG A 147 0.70 -6.85 -3.21
N GLY A 148 -0.47 -6.40 -2.73
CA GLY A 148 -1.10 -5.15 -3.17
C GLY A 148 -1.71 -5.25 -4.56
N GLY A 149 -2.14 -4.09 -5.09
CA GLY A 149 -2.90 -4.02 -6.34
C GLY A 149 -2.18 -3.33 -7.50
N GLY A 150 -1.10 -2.59 -7.23
CA GLY A 150 -0.38 -1.84 -8.27
C GLY A 150 0.80 -1.07 -7.70
N PHE A 151 1.40 -0.21 -8.49
CA PHE A 151 2.58 0.58 -8.11
C PHE A 151 2.43 2.05 -8.51
N GLY A 152 3.09 2.95 -7.80
CA GLY A 152 3.16 4.36 -8.10
C GLY A 152 4.41 4.70 -8.91
N ALA A 153 4.23 5.44 -10.01
CA ALA A 153 5.31 6.00 -10.80
C ALA A 153 5.26 7.53 -10.81
N ILE A 154 6.41 8.17 -10.88
CA ILE A 154 6.51 9.62 -11.04
C ILE A 154 6.36 10.02 -12.52
N ASN A 155 6.66 9.11 -13.43
CA ASN A 155 6.31 9.14 -14.84
C ASN A 155 6.34 7.73 -15.42
N SER A 156 5.76 7.54 -16.59
CA SER A 156 5.84 6.33 -17.42
C SER A 156 5.38 6.63 -18.83
N ARG A 157 5.71 5.76 -19.80
CA ARG A 157 5.19 5.88 -21.16
C ARG A 157 3.66 5.87 -21.25
N TYR A 158 2.98 5.19 -20.32
CA TYR A 158 1.51 5.19 -20.24
C TYR A 158 0.95 6.52 -19.73
N MET A 159 1.68 7.19 -18.82
CA MET A 159 1.35 8.54 -18.39
C MET A 159 1.59 9.56 -19.50
N GLU A 160 2.75 9.49 -20.18
CA GLU A 160 3.07 10.36 -21.31
C GLU A 160 2.03 10.27 -22.43
N ALA A 161 1.60 9.04 -22.78
CA ALA A 161 0.59 8.81 -23.81
C ALA A 161 -0.77 9.46 -23.48
N GLN A 162 -1.04 9.73 -22.20
CA GLN A 162 -2.26 10.36 -21.71
C GLN A 162 -2.06 11.84 -21.30
N ASN A 163 -0.87 12.40 -21.51
CA ASN A 163 -0.47 13.74 -21.05
C ASN A 163 -0.62 13.93 -19.53
N ILE A 164 -0.36 12.89 -18.75
CA ILE A 164 -0.37 12.94 -17.29
C ILE A 164 1.01 13.40 -16.82
N VAL A 165 1.04 14.44 -16.02
CA VAL A 165 2.28 15.01 -15.46
C VAL A 165 2.17 15.06 -13.95
N VAL A 166 3.18 14.52 -13.26
CA VAL A 166 3.31 14.67 -11.81
C VAL A 166 4.01 16.00 -11.50
N ASP A 167 3.40 16.81 -10.67
CA ASP A 167 4.06 17.98 -10.09
C ASP A 167 5.07 17.52 -9.02
N LYS A 168 6.33 17.31 -9.44
CA LYS A 168 7.41 16.83 -8.56
C LYS A 168 7.67 17.76 -7.37
N VAL A 169 7.47 19.08 -7.54
CA VAL A 169 7.68 20.07 -6.47
C VAL A 169 6.60 19.88 -5.40
N ASN A 170 5.35 19.89 -5.81
CA ASN A 170 4.21 19.66 -4.92
C ASN A 170 4.30 18.27 -4.27
N ALA A 171 4.54 17.22 -5.05
CA ALA A 171 4.67 15.85 -4.56
C ALA A 171 5.75 15.72 -3.47
N LYS A 172 6.95 16.30 -3.69
CA LYS A 172 8.03 16.27 -2.69
C LYS A 172 7.68 17.07 -1.44
N GLN A 173 7.12 18.28 -1.59
CA GLN A 173 6.74 19.10 -0.44
C GLN A 173 5.71 18.41 0.46
N HIS A 174 4.69 17.80 -0.14
CA HIS A 174 3.69 17.05 0.60
C HIS A 174 4.27 15.80 1.27
N TRP A 175 5.15 15.07 0.58
CA TRP A 175 5.84 13.93 1.19
C TRP A 175 6.60 14.33 2.44
N ILE A 176 7.42 15.38 2.35
CA ILE A 176 8.21 15.89 3.47
C ILE A 176 7.30 16.38 4.60
N ALA A 177 6.22 17.11 4.27
CA ALA A 177 5.28 17.61 5.25
C ALA A 177 4.56 16.48 6.02
N GLN A 178 4.08 15.45 5.32
CA GLN A 178 3.44 14.28 5.94
C GLN A 178 4.40 13.49 6.84
N CYS A 179 5.67 13.48 6.49
CA CYS A 179 6.72 12.86 7.29
C CYS A 179 7.33 13.80 8.36
N ALA A 180 6.68 14.93 8.65
CA ALA A 180 7.13 15.92 9.63
C ALA A 180 8.59 16.39 9.43
N SER A 181 9.06 16.45 8.18
CA SER A 181 10.43 16.82 7.79
C SER A 181 11.52 15.92 8.37
N ARG A 182 11.22 14.64 8.59
CA ARG A 182 12.16 13.66 9.19
C ARG A 182 12.64 12.63 8.18
N THR A 183 12.51 12.89 6.89
CA THR A 183 12.92 11.97 5.82
C THR A 183 14.29 12.33 5.26
N ASN A 184 14.97 11.35 4.70
CA ASN A 184 16.11 11.58 3.82
C ASN A 184 15.59 12.04 2.44
N GLU A 185 15.73 13.35 2.15
CA GLU A 185 15.26 13.94 0.90
C GLU A 185 15.96 13.39 -0.33
N ASP A 186 17.22 12.98 -0.22
CA ASP A 186 17.99 12.45 -1.33
C ASP A 186 17.40 11.12 -1.85
N LEU A 187 16.90 10.27 -0.95
CA LEU A 187 16.20 9.04 -1.34
C LEU A 187 14.88 9.34 -2.07
N ILE A 188 14.13 10.38 -1.64
CA ILE A 188 12.92 10.82 -2.33
C ILE A 188 13.26 11.32 -3.73
N VAL A 189 14.30 12.15 -3.85
CA VAL A 189 14.77 12.70 -5.12
C VAL A 189 15.29 11.58 -6.04
N LYS A 190 16.03 10.61 -5.47
CA LYS A 190 16.50 9.42 -6.21
C LYS A 190 15.32 8.62 -6.78
N PHE A 191 14.27 8.38 -5.99
CA PHE A 191 13.03 7.76 -6.46
C PHE A 191 12.39 8.57 -7.59
N PHE A 192 12.20 9.88 -7.41
CA PHE A 192 11.53 10.74 -8.38
C PHE A 192 12.28 10.85 -9.71
N ASN A 193 13.60 10.77 -9.70
CA ASN A 193 14.40 10.92 -10.90
C ASN A 193 14.56 9.62 -11.70
N ASN A 194 14.44 8.46 -11.04
CA ASN A 194 14.69 7.17 -11.68
C ASN A 194 13.40 6.32 -11.84
N SER A 195 12.27 6.83 -11.33
CA SER A 195 11.01 6.08 -11.35
C SER A 195 10.51 5.78 -12.76
N GLU A 196 10.68 6.70 -13.71
CA GLU A 196 10.25 6.52 -15.10
C GLU A 196 10.95 5.32 -15.76
N GLU A 197 12.27 5.29 -15.69
CA GLU A 197 13.08 4.22 -16.30
C GLU A 197 12.73 2.86 -15.68
N ALA A 198 12.74 2.78 -14.35
CA ALA A 198 12.42 1.54 -13.64
C ALA A 198 10.96 1.08 -13.85
N SER A 199 10.02 2.02 -13.93
CA SER A 199 8.61 1.71 -14.20
C SER A 199 8.43 1.16 -15.62
N ASN A 200 9.06 1.79 -16.60
CA ASN A 200 9.03 1.32 -17.99
C ASN A 200 9.71 -0.04 -18.15
N TRP A 201 10.83 -0.28 -17.46
CA TRP A 201 11.47 -1.59 -17.41
C TRP A 201 10.55 -2.70 -16.87
N LEU A 202 9.78 -2.43 -15.82
CA LEU A 202 8.80 -3.40 -15.31
C LEU A 202 7.61 -3.57 -16.26
N ILE A 203 7.15 -2.48 -16.90
CA ILE A 203 6.07 -2.52 -17.90
C ILE A 203 6.48 -3.36 -19.11
N ASP A 204 7.74 -3.31 -19.55
CA ASP A 204 8.26 -4.15 -20.65
C ASP A 204 8.07 -5.64 -20.35
N LYS A 205 8.29 -6.07 -19.10
CA LYS A 205 8.07 -7.47 -18.67
C LYS A 205 6.60 -7.86 -18.73
N CYS A 206 5.70 -6.95 -18.35
CA CYS A 206 4.26 -7.15 -18.48
C CYS A 206 3.82 -7.28 -19.95
N GLU A 207 4.30 -6.39 -20.82
CA GLU A 207 3.98 -6.38 -22.25
C GLU A 207 4.56 -7.60 -22.99
N ALA A 208 5.70 -8.11 -22.54
CA ALA A 208 6.29 -9.34 -23.09
C ALA A 208 5.37 -10.56 -22.90
N LEU A 209 4.46 -10.52 -21.93
CA LEU A 209 3.43 -11.56 -21.70
C LEU A 209 2.08 -11.19 -22.35
N GLY A 210 2.02 -10.20 -23.22
CA GLY A 210 0.79 -9.73 -23.86
C GLY A 210 -0.08 -8.85 -22.95
N GLY A 211 0.45 -8.41 -21.80
CA GLY A 211 -0.23 -7.51 -20.88
C GLY A 211 -0.14 -6.04 -21.27
N SER A 212 -0.72 -5.19 -20.46
CA SER A 212 -0.66 -3.72 -20.55
C SER A 212 -0.75 -3.11 -19.16
N ALA A 213 -0.42 -1.83 -19.03
CA ALA A 213 -0.65 -1.09 -17.81
C ALA A 213 -1.86 -0.15 -17.93
N MET A 214 -2.64 -0.03 -16.87
CA MET A 214 -3.68 0.98 -16.72
C MET A 214 -3.21 2.00 -15.71
N VAL A 215 -3.28 3.29 -16.04
CA VAL A 215 -3.10 4.37 -15.07
C VAL A 215 -4.43 4.62 -14.38
N GLY A 216 -4.46 4.51 -13.06
CA GLY A 216 -5.65 4.76 -12.25
C GLY A 216 -5.92 6.26 -12.11
N ALA A 217 -7.20 6.60 -12.03
CA ALA A 217 -7.63 7.96 -11.72
C ALA A 217 -7.71 8.13 -10.20
N PHE A 218 -6.92 9.06 -9.68
CA PHE A 218 -6.96 9.52 -8.30
C PHE A 218 -7.22 11.02 -8.32
N TYR A 219 -8.09 11.47 -7.44
CA TYR A 219 -8.38 12.88 -7.31
C TYR A 219 -8.34 13.29 -5.85
N SER A 220 -7.43 14.16 -5.53
CA SER A 220 -7.58 15.11 -4.46
C SER A 220 -7.31 16.48 -5.05
N HIS A 221 -8.23 17.38 -4.91
CA HIS A 221 -8.08 18.77 -5.31
C HIS A 221 -7.83 19.67 -4.11
N ASP A 222 -7.42 19.06 -3.01
CA ASP A 222 -7.08 19.75 -1.77
C ASP A 222 -5.58 20.07 -1.77
N ASP A 223 -5.23 21.30 -1.47
CA ASP A 223 -3.83 21.71 -1.35
C ASP A 223 -3.10 21.00 -0.20
N VAL A 224 -3.84 20.46 0.79
CA VAL A 224 -3.27 19.74 1.93
C VAL A 224 -3.06 18.26 1.64
N TYR A 225 -3.98 17.64 0.90
CA TYR A 225 -3.97 16.20 0.60
C TYR A 225 -3.86 15.94 -0.90
N ALA A 226 -3.19 16.80 -1.64
CA ALA A 226 -3.05 16.68 -3.08
C ALA A 226 -2.38 15.36 -3.45
N GLU A 227 -3.16 14.46 -4.05
CA GLU A 227 -2.67 13.22 -4.65
C GLU A 227 -2.20 13.49 -6.07
N GLN A 228 -1.07 12.90 -6.41
CA GLN A 228 -0.52 12.96 -7.76
C GLN A 228 -0.99 11.73 -8.56
N PRO A 229 -1.36 11.88 -9.83
CA PRO A 229 -1.62 10.74 -10.69
C PRO A 229 -0.34 9.93 -10.88
N GLY A 230 -0.45 8.64 -11.09
CA GLY A 230 0.74 7.80 -11.32
C GLY A 230 0.60 6.36 -10.80
N TYR A 231 -0.54 6.01 -10.23
CA TYR A 231 -0.79 4.63 -9.83
C TYR A 231 -1.08 3.75 -11.05
N HIS A 232 -0.32 2.66 -11.17
CA HIS A 232 -0.44 1.72 -12.27
C HIS A 232 -0.96 0.37 -11.80
N MET A 233 -1.81 -0.24 -12.62
CA MET A 233 -2.20 -1.63 -12.49
C MET A 233 -1.90 -2.38 -13.78
N PHE A 234 -1.51 -3.64 -13.65
CA PHE A 234 -1.31 -4.51 -14.80
C PHE A 234 -2.59 -5.23 -15.19
N MET A 235 -2.82 -5.26 -16.49
CA MET A 235 -3.86 -6.02 -17.17
C MET A 235 -3.16 -7.13 -17.95
N ILE A 236 -3.01 -8.29 -17.32
CA ILE A 236 -2.29 -9.44 -17.91
C ILE A 236 -3.30 -10.51 -18.29
N PRO A 237 -3.23 -11.07 -19.51
CA PRO A 237 -4.13 -12.14 -19.94
C PRO A 237 -4.00 -13.40 -19.06
N GLU A 238 -5.10 -14.11 -18.84
CA GLU A 238 -5.07 -15.38 -18.07
C GLU A 238 -4.16 -16.43 -18.72
N GLU A 239 -4.01 -16.40 -20.03
CA GLU A 239 -3.15 -17.29 -20.81
C GLU A 239 -1.67 -17.13 -20.49
N ALA A 240 -1.26 -16.01 -19.88
CA ALA A 240 0.10 -15.82 -19.39
C ALA A 240 0.47 -16.77 -18.25
N GLY A 241 -0.53 -17.36 -17.58
CA GLY A 241 -0.34 -18.41 -16.58
C GLY A 241 0.29 -17.95 -15.28
N LEU A 242 0.23 -16.64 -14.96
CA LEU A 242 0.75 -16.10 -13.69
C LEU A 242 -0.06 -16.64 -12.51
N THR A 243 0.62 -16.81 -11.38
CA THR A 243 0.05 -17.30 -10.13
C THR A 243 -0.41 -16.18 -9.20
N SER A 244 0.12 -14.98 -9.38
CA SER A 244 -0.25 -13.80 -8.60
C SER A 244 -1.72 -13.43 -8.82
N THR A 245 -2.45 -13.27 -7.72
CA THR A 245 -3.86 -12.89 -7.72
C THR A 245 -4.10 -11.40 -7.62
N GLY A 246 -3.04 -10.62 -7.40
CA GLY A 246 -3.04 -9.16 -7.30
C GLY A 246 -2.00 -8.54 -8.23
N PHE A 247 -1.17 -7.64 -7.69
CA PHE A 247 -0.10 -7.01 -8.46
C PHE A 247 1.02 -8.02 -8.78
N ALA A 248 1.18 -8.33 -10.05
CA ALA A 248 2.10 -9.35 -10.54
C ALA A 248 3.59 -8.90 -10.60
N GLY A 249 3.93 -7.70 -10.13
CA GLY A 249 5.28 -7.14 -10.30
C GLY A 249 6.41 -8.03 -9.74
N ALA A 250 6.19 -8.67 -8.59
CA ALA A 250 7.18 -9.59 -8.02
C ALA A 250 7.36 -10.85 -8.89
N GLU A 251 6.24 -11.42 -9.38
CA GLU A 251 6.27 -12.61 -10.26
C GLU A 251 6.95 -12.31 -11.60
N LEU A 252 6.64 -11.16 -12.20
CA LEU A 252 7.29 -10.73 -13.45
C LEU A 252 8.82 -10.62 -13.27
N CYS A 253 9.27 -9.99 -12.19
CA CYS A 253 10.69 -9.88 -11.88
C CYS A 253 11.31 -11.26 -11.56
N TYR A 254 10.62 -12.11 -10.80
CA TYR A 254 11.06 -13.47 -10.49
C TYR A 254 11.28 -14.29 -11.76
N LEU A 255 10.29 -14.31 -12.66
CA LEU A 255 10.37 -15.08 -13.91
C LEU A 255 11.54 -14.61 -14.79
N ASP A 256 11.74 -13.31 -14.88
CA ASP A 256 12.83 -12.74 -15.66
C ASP A 256 14.20 -13.03 -15.01
N ALA A 257 14.31 -12.86 -13.70
CA ALA A 257 15.53 -13.20 -12.96
C ALA A 257 15.96 -14.66 -13.14
N VAL A 258 15.02 -15.60 -13.02
CA VAL A 258 15.26 -17.04 -13.23
C VAL A 258 15.68 -17.31 -14.68
N LYS A 259 14.99 -16.71 -15.65
CA LYS A 259 15.33 -16.83 -17.07
C LYS A 259 16.77 -16.38 -17.36
N ASP A 260 17.22 -15.32 -16.67
CA ASP A 260 18.56 -14.74 -16.84
C ASP A 260 19.60 -15.35 -15.89
N GLY A 261 19.24 -16.44 -15.16
CA GLY A 261 20.17 -17.30 -14.44
C GLY A 261 20.29 -17.03 -12.93
N ALA A 262 19.43 -16.19 -12.34
CA ALA A 262 19.39 -16.07 -10.89
C ALA A 262 18.85 -17.35 -10.24
N GLU A 263 19.42 -17.73 -9.11
CA GLU A 263 19.00 -18.87 -8.30
C GLU A 263 18.09 -18.41 -7.16
N PHE A 264 16.91 -19.02 -7.00
CA PHE A 264 15.99 -18.79 -5.89
C PHE A 264 15.92 -20.04 -5.01
N VAL A 265 16.25 -19.87 -3.73
CA VAL A 265 16.22 -20.91 -2.72
C VAL A 265 15.12 -20.61 -1.73
N PHE A 266 14.01 -21.32 -1.87
CA PHE A 266 12.84 -21.21 -1.00
C PHE A 266 12.96 -22.09 0.24
N ASP A 267 12.05 -21.92 1.22
CA ASP A 267 12.06 -22.64 2.51
C ASP A 267 13.41 -22.53 3.23
N SER A 268 14.09 -21.38 3.08
CA SER A 268 15.44 -21.11 3.54
C SER A 268 15.52 -19.81 4.31
N PRO A 269 14.94 -19.72 5.54
CA PRO A 269 15.00 -18.54 6.37
C PRO A 269 16.44 -18.19 6.73
N ALA A 270 16.88 -16.96 6.38
CA ALA A 270 18.12 -16.40 6.86
C ALA A 270 18.00 -16.07 8.35
N VAL A 271 18.94 -16.56 9.16
CA VAL A 271 18.92 -16.45 10.61
C VAL A 271 20.08 -15.64 11.18
N GLN A 272 21.17 -15.49 10.44
CA GLN A 272 22.35 -14.73 10.88
C GLN A 272 23.13 -14.18 9.67
N LEU A 273 23.61 -12.92 9.76
CA LEU A 273 24.58 -12.38 8.80
C LEU A 273 26.00 -12.82 9.15
N VAL A 274 26.83 -12.96 8.14
CA VAL A 274 28.24 -13.35 8.29
C VAL A 274 29.14 -12.16 7.98
N LYS A 275 30.12 -11.89 8.84
CA LYS A 275 31.20 -10.92 8.64
C LYS A 275 32.52 -11.62 8.38
N ASP A 276 33.37 -11.04 7.53
CA ASP A 276 34.76 -11.46 7.39
C ASP A 276 35.68 -10.84 8.48
N ASP A 277 36.94 -11.16 8.42
CA ASP A 277 37.94 -10.68 9.40
C ASP A 277 38.13 -9.15 9.38
N SER A 278 37.70 -8.46 8.32
CA SER A 278 37.71 -7.00 8.23
C SER A 278 36.48 -6.34 8.86
N GLY A 279 35.44 -7.11 9.14
CA GLY A 279 34.15 -6.65 9.62
C GLY A 279 33.12 -6.38 8.51
N LYS A 280 33.49 -6.60 7.22
CA LYS A 280 32.59 -6.50 6.08
C LYS A 280 31.55 -7.61 6.16
N VAL A 281 30.27 -7.28 5.92
CA VAL A 281 29.21 -8.28 5.75
C VAL A 281 29.41 -8.98 4.42
N CYS A 282 29.64 -10.29 4.46
CA CYS A 282 30.02 -11.09 3.30
C CYS A 282 29.12 -12.32 3.08
N GLY A 283 27.98 -12.44 3.79
CA GLY A 283 27.08 -13.56 3.60
C GLY A 283 25.96 -13.63 4.63
N CYS A 284 25.21 -14.73 4.57
CA CYS A 284 24.25 -15.09 5.62
C CYS A 284 24.26 -16.61 5.86
N ILE A 285 23.71 -17.01 7.00
CA ILE A 285 23.39 -18.39 7.33
C ILE A 285 21.88 -18.56 7.27
N CYS A 286 21.44 -19.59 6.54
CA CYS A 286 20.04 -19.99 6.46
C CYS A 286 19.84 -21.32 7.23
N GLU A 287 18.71 -21.43 7.92
CA GLU A 287 18.26 -22.68 8.52
C GLU A 287 17.46 -23.47 7.47
N THR A 288 17.84 -24.72 7.22
CA THR A 288 17.16 -25.59 6.26
C THR A 288 16.83 -26.94 6.88
N SER A 289 16.04 -27.76 6.19
CA SER A 289 15.75 -29.12 6.64
C SER A 289 17.00 -30.02 6.73
N GLU A 290 18.11 -29.64 6.10
CA GLU A 290 19.38 -30.36 6.06
C GLU A 290 20.43 -29.79 7.02
N GLY A 291 20.07 -28.78 7.81
CA GLY A 291 20.96 -28.06 8.71
C GLY A 291 21.23 -26.63 8.24
N TYR A 292 22.26 -26.01 8.81
CA TYR A 292 22.63 -24.64 8.46
C TYR A 292 23.44 -24.58 7.16
N VAL A 293 22.98 -23.75 6.23
CA VAL A 293 23.68 -23.47 4.97
C VAL A 293 24.20 -22.05 5.00
N GLN A 294 25.50 -21.88 4.75
CA GLN A 294 26.11 -20.55 4.66
C GLN A 294 26.17 -20.12 3.18
N TYR A 295 25.63 -18.96 2.88
CA TYR A 295 25.76 -18.29 1.58
C TYR A 295 26.78 -17.18 1.69
N ASN A 296 27.85 -17.23 0.87
CA ASN A 296 28.85 -16.18 0.78
C ASN A 296 28.58 -15.29 -0.42
N ALA A 297 28.72 -13.98 -0.26
CA ALA A 297 28.50 -12.98 -1.28
C ALA A 297 29.79 -12.16 -1.52
N ALA A 298 30.33 -12.21 -2.72
CA ALA A 298 31.58 -11.50 -3.04
C ALA A 298 31.37 -9.98 -3.15
N LYS A 299 30.22 -9.53 -3.70
CA LYS A 299 29.93 -8.12 -3.98
C LYS A 299 29.03 -7.47 -2.92
N GLY A 300 28.02 -8.18 -2.42
CA GLY A 300 27.12 -7.60 -1.41
C GLY A 300 25.97 -8.50 -0.98
N VAL A 301 25.47 -8.20 0.23
CA VAL A 301 24.28 -8.81 0.83
C VAL A 301 23.18 -7.77 0.89
N VAL A 302 22.03 -8.07 0.30
CA VAL A 302 20.88 -7.16 0.20
C VAL A 302 19.75 -7.66 1.09
N LEU A 303 19.41 -6.89 2.13
CA LEU A 303 18.23 -7.15 2.96
C LEU A 303 16.97 -6.61 2.25
N ALA A 304 16.13 -7.51 1.76
CA ALA A 304 14.85 -7.21 1.12
C ALA A 304 13.68 -7.90 1.83
N THR A 305 13.77 -8.02 3.15
CA THR A 305 12.98 -8.90 4.01
C THR A 305 11.61 -8.35 4.40
N GLY A 306 11.23 -7.19 3.88
CA GLY A 306 9.95 -6.56 4.18
C GLY A 306 9.95 -5.81 5.51
N ASP A 307 8.81 -5.79 6.19
CA ASP A 307 8.57 -5.00 7.40
C ASP A 307 8.46 -5.86 8.69
N ILE A 308 7.89 -5.27 9.74
CA ILE A 308 7.66 -5.92 11.05
C ILE A 308 6.18 -6.27 11.30
N GLY A 309 5.29 -6.03 10.32
CA GLY A 309 3.83 -6.15 10.51
C GLY A 309 3.33 -7.54 10.90
N GLY A 310 4.15 -8.58 10.76
CA GLY A 310 3.86 -9.95 11.20
C GLY A 310 4.36 -10.27 12.61
N SER A 311 4.99 -9.32 13.31
CA SER A 311 5.44 -9.47 14.71
C SER A 311 4.65 -8.51 15.61
N PRO A 312 3.68 -9.00 16.40
CA PRO A 312 2.94 -8.17 17.35
C PRO A 312 3.85 -7.42 18.33
N GLU A 313 4.87 -8.10 18.86
CA GLU A 313 5.79 -7.51 19.84
C GLU A 313 6.62 -6.37 19.23
N MET A 314 7.15 -6.54 18.02
CA MET A 314 7.88 -5.46 17.36
C MET A 314 6.95 -4.32 16.93
N CYS A 315 5.69 -4.60 16.56
CA CYS A 315 4.70 -3.55 16.30
C CYS A 315 4.39 -2.75 17.57
N GLU A 316 4.22 -3.42 18.72
CA GLU A 316 4.02 -2.74 20.01
C GLU A 316 5.22 -1.86 20.37
N ALA A 317 6.44 -2.34 20.14
CA ALA A 317 7.67 -1.62 20.45
C ALA A 317 7.98 -0.46 19.49
N TYR A 318 7.84 -0.68 18.19
CA TYR A 318 8.35 0.23 17.16
C TYR A 318 7.27 0.96 16.37
N ALA A 319 6.02 0.45 16.37
CA ALA A 319 4.88 1.03 15.66
C ALA A 319 3.58 0.95 16.47
N PRO A 320 3.57 1.46 17.73
CA PRO A 320 2.50 1.20 18.71
C PRO A 320 1.11 1.66 18.24
N ILE A 321 1.05 2.60 17.33
CA ILE A 321 -0.23 3.12 16.82
C ILE A 321 -1.06 2.05 16.07
N CYS A 322 -0.42 1.03 15.52
CA CYS A 322 -1.12 -0.07 14.83
C CYS A 322 -1.34 -1.31 15.72
N ALA A 323 -0.71 -1.39 16.89
CA ALA A 323 -0.60 -2.64 17.64
C ALA A 323 -1.96 -3.17 18.11
N GLU A 324 -2.85 -2.30 18.60
CA GLU A 324 -4.11 -2.73 19.24
C GLU A 324 -5.14 -3.28 18.23
N TYR A 325 -5.37 -2.56 17.12
CA TYR A 325 -6.42 -2.92 16.17
C TYR A 325 -5.90 -3.16 14.75
N GLY A 326 -4.92 -2.38 14.28
CA GLY A 326 -4.41 -2.43 12.92
C GLY A 326 -3.65 -3.72 12.63
N GLN A 327 -2.71 -4.07 13.48
CA GLN A 327 -1.85 -5.26 13.32
C GLN A 327 -2.64 -6.57 13.39
N PRO A 328 -3.56 -6.79 14.36
CA PRO A 328 -4.40 -7.98 14.37
C PRO A 328 -5.34 -8.12 13.16
N ARG A 329 -5.62 -7.00 12.48
CA ARG A 329 -6.43 -6.93 11.26
C ARG A 329 -5.58 -6.72 9.99
N SER A 330 -4.30 -7.13 10.03
CA SER A 330 -3.40 -7.01 8.87
C SER A 330 -3.97 -7.71 7.65
N GLN A 331 -3.98 -6.99 6.50
CA GLN A 331 -4.57 -7.52 5.27
C GLN A 331 -3.55 -8.16 4.34
N TYR A 332 -2.30 -7.69 4.38
CA TYR A 332 -1.29 -8.09 3.42
C TYR A 332 -0.15 -8.92 4.02
N THR A 333 -0.13 -9.05 5.35
CA THR A 333 0.92 -9.81 6.02
C THR A 333 0.33 -11.07 6.65
N PRO A 334 0.49 -12.24 6.03
CA PRO A 334 0.13 -13.50 6.66
C PRO A 334 0.89 -13.71 7.98
N ALA A 335 0.32 -14.48 8.89
CA ALA A 335 0.98 -14.82 10.14
C ALA A 335 2.33 -15.49 9.88
N GLY A 336 3.37 -15.08 10.61
CA GLY A 336 4.73 -15.60 10.48
C GLY A 336 5.53 -15.05 9.29
N VAL A 337 4.94 -14.15 8.48
CA VAL A 337 5.63 -13.42 7.43
C VAL A 337 5.88 -11.98 7.88
N ASN A 338 6.97 -11.35 7.44
CA ASN A 338 7.38 -10.01 7.89
C ASN A 338 7.54 -9.89 9.42
N THR A 339 8.33 -10.78 9.99
CA THR A 339 8.58 -10.87 11.43
C THR A 339 9.79 -10.05 11.89
N GLY A 340 10.28 -9.13 11.02
CA GLY A 340 11.40 -8.26 11.32
C GLY A 340 12.76 -8.97 11.31
N ASP A 341 12.90 -10.11 10.65
CA ASP A 341 14.13 -10.90 10.70
C ASP A 341 15.33 -10.13 10.15
N GLY A 342 15.16 -9.38 9.06
CA GLY A 342 16.22 -8.53 8.54
C GLY A 342 16.55 -7.35 9.45
N HIS A 343 15.55 -6.76 10.15
CA HIS A 343 15.80 -5.71 11.14
C HIS A 343 16.70 -6.25 12.27
N LYS A 344 16.36 -7.43 12.80
CA LYS A 344 17.15 -8.09 13.85
C LYS A 344 18.57 -8.36 13.37
N MET A 345 18.72 -9.02 12.22
CA MET A 345 20.04 -9.34 11.66
C MET A 345 20.88 -8.08 11.37
N GLY A 346 20.24 -7.01 10.87
CA GLY A 346 20.90 -5.73 10.65
C GLY A 346 21.39 -5.10 11.94
N MET A 347 20.56 -5.05 12.99
CA MET A 347 20.96 -4.55 14.32
C MET A 347 22.09 -5.37 14.92
N TRP A 348 22.08 -6.68 14.79
CA TRP A 348 23.13 -7.56 15.33
C TRP A 348 24.51 -7.32 14.70
N VAL A 349 24.55 -6.79 13.50
CA VAL A 349 25.83 -6.41 12.84
C VAL A 349 26.14 -4.92 12.98
N GLY A 350 25.32 -4.16 13.72
CA GLY A 350 25.56 -2.77 14.07
C GLY A 350 24.78 -1.74 13.26
N ALA A 351 23.83 -2.17 12.38
CA ALA A 351 23.01 -1.23 11.64
C ALA A 351 22.02 -0.50 12.56
N GLN A 352 21.89 0.81 12.37
CA GLN A 352 21.03 1.66 13.15
C GLN A 352 19.61 1.67 12.57
N LEU A 353 18.61 1.63 13.44
CA LEU A 353 17.22 1.91 13.08
C LEU A 353 16.99 3.41 12.88
N GLN A 354 16.04 3.76 12.01
CA GLN A 354 15.52 5.12 11.95
C GLN A 354 14.87 5.53 13.28
N ASP A 355 14.62 6.82 13.45
CA ASP A 355 13.96 7.34 14.64
C ASP A 355 12.54 6.78 14.78
N LEU A 356 12.20 6.36 16.00
CA LEU A 356 10.90 5.82 16.33
C LEU A 356 9.84 6.91 16.56
N PRO A 357 8.54 6.60 16.44
CA PRO A 357 7.97 5.33 16.01
C PRO A 357 8.08 5.14 14.49
N PHE A 358 8.07 3.87 14.03
CA PHE A 358 7.99 3.58 12.61
C PHE A 358 6.63 4.02 12.04
N PRO A 359 6.60 4.62 10.84
CA PRO A 359 5.37 4.98 10.16
C PRO A 359 4.60 3.73 9.71
N THR A 360 3.29 3.80 9.81
CA THR A 360 2.38 2.71 9.45
C THR A 360 1.51 3.10 8.26
N MET A 361 1.30 2.20 7.34
CA MET A 361 0.27 2.30 6.34
C MET A 361 -0.98 1.59 6.87
N MET A 362 -1.92 2.36 7.42
CA MET A 362 -3.19 1.85 7.91
C MET A 362 -4.35 2.39 7.09
N HIS A 363 -5.24 1.50 6.65
CA HIS A 363 -6.44 1.85 5.93
C HIS A 363 -7.70 1.44 6.72
N PRO A 364 -8.84 2.15 6.59
CA PRO A 364 -10.05 1.85 7.36
C PRO A 364 -10.85 0.68 6.77
N GLN A 365 -10.19 -0.24 6.09
CA GLN A 365 -10.79 -1.30 5.27
C GLN A 365 -10.68 -2.71 5.90
N ALA A 366 -10.60 -2.78 7.24
CA ALA A 366 -10.55 -4.07 7.94
C ALA A 366 -11.77 -4.95 7.64
N PHE A 367 -12.88 -4.35 7.24
CA PHE A 367 -14.15 -5.01 6.94
C PHE A 367 -14.60 -4.68 5.51
N CYS A 368 -15.30 -3.55 5.31
CA CYS A 368 -15.70 -3.10 3.99
C CYS A 368 -14.61 -2.22 3.37
N TRP A 369 -14.43 -2.34 2.05
CA TRP A 369 -13.48 -1.50 1.32
C TRP A 369 -14.07 -0.16 0.94
N PHE A 370 -15.38 -0.12 0.68
CA PHE A 370 -16.11 1.07 0.33
C PHE A 370 -16.64 1.79 1.55
N HIS A 371 -16.49 3.08 1.61
CA HIS A 371 -17.05 3.91 2.67
C HIS A 371 -17.30 5.36 2.28
N GLY A 372 -16.84 5.81 1.12
CA GLY A 372 -17.08 7.18 0.64
C GLY A 372 -16.69 8.29 1.64
N PRO A 373 -17.04 9.54 1.34
CA PRO A 373 -16.96 10.65 2.28
C PRO A 373 -18.29 10.82 3.07
N PHE A 374 -18.98 9.71 3.36
CA PHE A 374 -20.30 9.70 4.01
C PHE A 374 -20.21 9.95 5.52
N LEU A 375 -21.32 9.94 6.22
CA LEU A 375 -21.37 10.10 7.67
C LEU A 375 -20.74 8.90 8.37
N PHE A 376 -19.73 9.12 9.21
CA PHE A 376 -19.18 8.06 10.07
C PHE A 376 -19.72 8.17 11.49
N VAL A 377 -20.21 7.06 12.01
CA VAL A 377 -20.65 6.93 13.41
C VAL A 377 -19.88 5.79 14.10
N ASN A 378 -19.60 5.96 15.38
CA ASN A 378 -19.02 4.92 16.22
C ASN A 378 -20.10 3.92 16.70
N ASP A 379 -19.69 2.92 17.51
CA ASP A 379 -20.62 1.92 18.06
C ASP A 379 -21.70 2.50 19.00
N ASN A 380 -21.55 3.75 19.45
CA ASN A 380 -22.59 4.46 20.19
C ASN A 380 -23.63 5.15 19.28
N GLY A 381 -23.41 5.20 17.98
CA GLY A 381 -24.25 5.96 17.02
C GLY A 381 -23.88 7.45 16.94
N GLU A 382 -22.69 7.84 17.42
CA GLU A 382 -22.23 9.23 17.47
C GLU A 382 -21.22 9.51 16.36
N ARG A 383 -21.35 10.66 15.68
CA ARG A 383 -20.34 11.17 14.74
C ARG A 383 -19.11 11.63 15.51
N PHE A 384 -17.89 11.34 15.02
CA PHE A 384 -16.64 11.54 15.76
C PHE A 384 -15.52 12.20 14.96
N MET A 385 -15.72 12.49 13.66
CA MET A 385 -14.64 13.02 12.80
C MET A 385 -15.16 13.81 11.60
N CYS A 386 -14.26 14.50 10.91
CA CYS A 386 -14.46 14.99 9.56
C CYS A 386 -14.17 13.86 8.56
N GLU A 387 -15.15 13.43 7.78
CA GLU A 387 -15.04 12.28 6.90
C GLU A 387 -14.36 12.58 5.56
N ASP A 388 -14.08 13.86 5.25
CA ASP A 388 -13.35 14.25 4.04
C ASP A 388 -11.82 14.23 4.21
N THR A 389 -11.32 13.75 5.36
CA THR A 389 -9.91 13.53 5.58
C THR A 389 -9.39 12.32 4.77
N TRP A 390 -8.10 12.28 4.56
CA TRP A 390 -7.44 11.22 3.82
C TRP A 390 -7.47 9.87 4.57
N VAL A 391 -7.12 8.80 3.86
CA VAL A 391 -7.28 7.40 4.30
C VAL A 391 -6.62 7.09 5.65
N GLN A 392 -5.39 7.55 5.87
CA GLN A 392 -4.68 7.36 7.14
C GLN A 392 -5.40 8.09 8.28
N GLY A 393 -5.82 9.33 8.05
CA GLY A 393 -6.55 10.13 9.02
C GLY A 393 -7.85 9.45 9.46
N LYS A 394 -8.60 8.84 8.52
CA LYS A 394 -9.79 8.04 8.83
C LYS A 394 -9.44 6.86 9.73
N SER A 395 -8.41 6.09 9.38
CA SER A 395 -7.95 4.95 10.17
C SER A 395 -7.56 5.33 11.58
N LEU A 396 -6.80 6.41 11.73
CA LEU A 396 -6.34 6.90 13.03
C LEU A 396 -7.48 7.44 13.89
N ALA A 397 -8.49 8.06 13.29
CA ALA A 397 -9.69 8.51 13.99
C ALA A 397 -10.53 7.32 14.47
N ILE A 398 -10.71 6.30 13.63
CA ILE A 398 -11.45 5.07 13.97
C ILE A 398 -10.69 4.27 15.03
N ASN A 399 -9.35 4.22 14.98
CA ASN A 399 -8.51 3.53 15.96
C ASN A 399 -8.73 4.02 17.40
N LYS A 400 -9.27 5.23 17.58
CA LYS A 400 -9.58 5.84 18.88
C LYS A 400 -11.02 5.61 19.32
N GLN A 401 -11.86 4.96 18.50
CA GLN A 401 -13.24 4.68 18.83
C GLN A 401 -13.37 3.36 19.61
N PRO A 402 -14.50 3.12 20.28
CA PRO A 402 -14.74 1.84 20.94
C PRO A 402 -14.49 0.67 19.97
N ASN A 403 -13.79 -0.34 20.41
CA ASN A 403 -13.39 -1.52 19.63
C ASN A 403 -12.55 -1.23 18.37
N GLY A 404 -12.12 0.02 18.14
CA GLY A 404 -11.47 0.42 16.88
C GLY A 404 -12.37 0.15 15.68
N GLU A 405 -13.66 0.46 15.79
CA GLU A 405 -14.68 0.19 14.78
C GLU A 405 -15.58 1.41 14.58
N ALA A 406 -16.13 1.52 13.39
CA ALA A 406 -17.11 2.54 13.04
C ALA A 406 -17.98 2.06 11.87
N TRP A 407 -18.99 2.85 11.53
CA TRP A 407 -19.92 2.59 10.47
C TRP A 407 -20.00 3.79 9.53
N SER A 408 -19.82 3.56 8.22
CA SER A 408 -20.14 4.54 7.17
C SER A 408 -21.62 4.45 6.88
N VAL A 409 -22.36 5.52 7.20
CA VAL A 409 -23.81 5.58 7.08
C VAL A 409 -24.20 6.49 5.90
N PHE A 410 -25.03 5.96 5.00
CA PHE A 410 -25.49 6.68 3.82
C PHE A 410 -26.86 6.15 3.37
N ASP A 411 -27.45 6.81 2.40
CA ASP A 411 -28.79 6.49 1.88
C ASP A 411 -28.78 5.99 0.42
N ALA A 412 -29.94 5.73 -0.14
CA ALA A 412 -30.12 5.22 -1.50
C ALA A 412 -29.50 6.12 -2.60
N ASN A 413 -29.23 7.39 -2.32
CA ASN A 413 -28.67 8.34 -3.28
C ASN A 413 -27.14 8.28 -3.39
N TRP A 414 -26.49 7.42 -2.60
CA TRP A 414 -25.02 7.30 -2.51
C TRP A 414 -24.28 7.24 -3.85
N PRO A 415 -24.80 6.60 -4.94
CA PRO A 415 -24.05 6.57 -6.20
C PRO A 415 -23.91 7.96 -6.83
N THR A 416 -24.97 8.79 -6.73
CA THR A 416 -24.95 10.18 -7.20
C THR A 416 -24.05 11.04 -6.31
N ASP A 417 -24.15 10.88 -5.00
CA ASP A 417 -23.39 11.64 -4.03
C ASP A 417 -21.88 11.33 -4.15
N LEU A 418 -21.52 10.06 -4.37
CA LEU A 418 -20.15 9.67 -4.67
C LEU A 418 -19.62 10.40 -5.92
N VAL A 419 -20.33 10.27 -7.04
CA VAL A 419 -19.93 10.88 -8.33
C VAL A 419 -19.76 12.39 -8.21
N ASN A 420 -20.67 13.07 -7.51
CA ASN A 420 -20.58 14.52 -7.28
C ASN A 420 -19.36 14.92 -6.45
N GLY A 421 -18.93 14.09 -5.52
CA GLY A 421 -17.77 14.34 -4.65
C GLY A 421 -16.41 14.06 -5.32
N LEU A 422 -16.37 13.12 -6.26
CA LEU A 422 -15.10 12.64 -6.86
C LEU A 422 -14.18 13.74 -7.43
N PRO A 423 -14.69 14.79 -8.12
CA PRO A 423 -13.84 15.85 -8.65
C PRO A 423 -13.10 16.65 -7.58
N TYR A 424 -13.53 16.53 -6.33
CA TYR A 424 -13.00 17.30 -5.20
C TYR A 424 -12.19 16.43 -4.21
N GLY A 425 -11.96 15.17 -4.56
CA GLY A 425 -11.42 14.17 -3.63
C GLY A 425 -12.51 13.64 -2.71
N GLY A 426 -12.16 13.21 -1.53
CA GLY A 426 -13.10 12.60 -0.57
C GLY A 426 -13.20 11.08 -0.75
N GLY A 427 -13.44 10.39 0.34
CA GLY A 427 -13.40 8.93 0.33
C GLY A 427 -11.98 8.38 0.32
N MET A 428 -11.87 7.16 -0.15
CA MET A 428 -10.62 6.47 -0.45
C MET A 428 -10.36 6.52 -1.96
N PHE A 429 -9.11 6.33 -2.35
CA PHE A 429 -8.83 6.16 -3.77
C PHE A 429 -9.58 4.97 -4.40
N TRP A 430 -9.90 3.94 -3.63
CA TRP A 430 -10.75 2.82 -4.06
C TRP A 430 -12.16 3.27 -4.46
N ASP A 431 -12.71 4.26 -3.77
CA ASP A 431 -14.06 4.77 -4.05
C ASP A 431 -14.14 5.45 -5.43
N SER A 432 -13.00 5.95 -5.91
CA SER A 432 -12.89 6.61 -7.22
C SER A 432 -12.19 5.75 -8.28
N PHE A 433 -11.87 4.49 -7.95
CA PHE A 433 -10.99 3.67 -8.76
C PHE A 433 -11.58 3.36 -10.15
N ARG A 434 -10.94 3.88 -11.18
CA ARG A 434 -11.25 3.73 -12.59
C ARG A 434 -10.04 4.09 -13.44
N PRO A 435 -10.04 3.78 -14.76
CA PRO A 435 -9.01 4.28 -15.66
C PRO A 435 -8.97 5.82 -15.69
N TYR A 436 -7.78 6.40 -15.72
CA TYR A 436 -7.60 7.84 -15.85
C TYR A 436 -8.34 8.37 -17.09
N GLY A 437 -9.05 9.49 -16.94
CA GLY A 437 -9.82 10.12 -18.01
C GLY A 437 -11.14 9.41 -18.39
N SER A 438 -11.51 8.32 -17.69
CA SER A 438 -12.82 7.68 -17.89
C SER A 438 -13.95 8.43 -17.18
N ASP A 439 -15.21 8.10 -17.55
CA ASP A 439 -16.40 8.71 -16.98
C ASP A 439 -16.51 8.48 -15.47
N LEU A 440 -16.90 9.50 -14.71
CA LEU A 440 -17.04 9.44 -13.25
C LEU A 440 -18.09 8.43 -12.79
N GLU A 441 -19.14 8.24 -13.59
CA GLU A 441 -20.24 7.32 -13.35
C GLU A 441 -19.84 5.85 -13.30
N LEU A 442 -18.59 5.52 -13.73
CA LEU A 442 -18.05 4.17 -13.60
C LEU A 442 -17.64 3.83 -12.16
N ALA A 443 -17.35 4.82 -11.32
CA ALA A 443 -16.87 4.59 -9.97
C ALA A 443 -17.87 3.81 -9.07
N PRO A 444 -19.18 4.13 -9.03
CA PRO A 444 -20.12 3.40 -8.18
C PRO A 444 -20.44 1.98 -8.70
N GLU A 445 -20.21 1.67 -9.96
CA GLU A 445 -20.67 0.40 -10.56
C GLU A 445 -20.07 -0.83 -9.88
N TYR A 446 -18.82 -0.76 -9.49
CA TYR A 446 -18.19 -1.85 -8.75
C TYR A 446 -18.84 -2.04 -7.37
N PHE A 447 -19.05 -0.98 -6.62
CA PHE A 447 -19.58 -1.08 -5.25
C PHE A 447 -21.06 -1.46 -5.21
N LYS A 448 -21.83 -1.18 -6.27
CA LYS A 448 -23.18 -1.75 -6.45
C LYS A 448 -23.17 -3.29 -6.42
N THR A 449 -22.06 -3.91 -6.83
CA THR A 449 -21.90 -5.37 -6.74
C THR A 449 -21.30 -5.85 -5.42
N GLN A 450 -20.56 -4.99 -4.72
CA GLN A 450 -19.87 -5.36 -3.47
C GLN A 450 -20.75 -5.20 -2.23
N ILE A 451 -21.57 -4.15 -2.17
CA ILE A 451 -22.42 -3.89 -0.99
C ILE A 451 -23.32 -5.10 -0.67
N PRO A 452 -24.00 -5.75 -1.62
CA PRO A 452 -24.78 -6.96 -1.33
C PRO A 452 -23.94 -8.10 -0.74
N LEU A 453 -22.69 -8.26 -1.18
CA LEU A 453 -21.77 -9.27 -0.64
C LEU A 453 -21.35 -8.94 0.80
N TYR A 454 -21.10 -7.67 1.12
CA TYR A 454 -20.83 -7.24 2.49
C TYR A 454 -22.03 -7.48 3.40
N ILE A 455 -23.26 -7.28 2.91
CA ILE A 455 -24.48 -7.58 3.66
C ILE A 455 -24.59 -9.08 3.94
N GLU A 456 -24.37 -9.93 2.93
CA GLU A 456 -24.34 -11.40 3.08
C GLU A 456 -23.31 -11.86 4.11
N GLN A 457 -22.17 -11.19 4.17
CA GLN A 457 -21.07 -11.48 5.11
C GLN A 457 -21.29 -10.88 6.51
N GLY A 458 -22.36 -10.10 6.73
CA GLY A 458 -22.63 -9.43 8.00
C GLY A 458 -21.70 -8.25 8.32
N MET A 459 -21.01 -7.73 7.30
CA MET A 459 -20.14 -6.56 7.40
C MET A 459 -20.85 -5.26 7.01
N ALA A 460 -22.04 -5.35 6.43
CA ALA A 460 -22.89 -4.22 6.10
C ALA A 460 -24.34 -4.54 6.42
N TYR A 461 -25.14 -3.49 6.59
CA TYR A 461 -26.58 -3.61 6.82
C TYR A 461 -27.34 -2.61 5.94
N GLU A 462 -28.54 -3.04 5.51
CA GLU A 462 -29.53 -2.23 4.81
C GLU A 462 -30.81 -2.21 5.64
N ALA A 463 -31.49 -1.07 5.74
CA ALA A 463 -32.72 -0.90 6.48
C ALA A 463 -33.64 0.15 5.86
N ASP A 464 -34.94 0.04 6.10
CA ASP A 464 -35.92 1.01 5.60
C ASP A 464 -36.00 2.28 6.46
N THR A 465 -35.56 2.21 7.75
CA THR A 465 -35.53 3.35 8.67
C THR A 465 -34.19 3.40 9.43
N ILE A 466 -33.89 4.58 9.98
CA ILE A 466 -32.66 4.79 10.80
C ILE A 466 -32.75 4.00 12.12
N GLU A 467 -33.93 3.88 12.71
CA GLU A 467 -34.16 3.11 13.94
C GLU A 467 -33.92 1.61 13.70
N GLU A 468 -34.36 1.08 12.57
CA GLU A 468 -34.08 -0.29 12.16
C GLU A 468 -32.57 -0.50 11.92
N LEU A 469 -31.92 0.46 11.25
CA LEU A 469 -30.47 0.43 11.01
C LEU A 469 -29.70 0.42 12.34
N ALA A 470 -30.09 1.27 13.29
CA ALA A 470 -29.50 1.30 14.63
C ALA A 470 -29.60 -0.06 15.33
N GLY A 471 -30.75 -0.72 15.26
CA GLY A 471 -30.93 -2.07 15.79
C GLY A 471 -30.01 -3.11 15.14
N LYS A 472 -29.77 -3.00 13.84
CA LYS A 472 -28.87 -3.90 13.09
C LYS A 472 -27.39 -3.70 13.44
N ILE A 473 -26.95 -2.45 13.61
CA ILE A 473 -25.57 -2.15 14.00
C ILE A 473 -25.33 -2.24 15.52
N GLY A 474 -26.40 -2.36 16.31
CA GLY A 474 -26.30 -2.58 17.75
C GLY A 474 -26.11 -1.31 18.59
N CYS A 475 -26.43 -0.12 18.07
CA CYS A 475 -26.35 1.14 18.80
C CYS A 475 -27.75 1.62 19.28
N ASP A 476 -27.76 2.66 20.14
CA ASP A 476 -29.02 3.28 20.59
C ASP A 476 -29.72 4.01 19.45
N ALA A 477 -30.97 3.64 19.16
CA ALA A 477 -31.75 4.19 18.06
C ALA A 477 -31.99 5.71 18.20
N ALA A 478 -32.23 6.19 19.44
CA ALA A 478 -32.45 7.62 19.65
C ALA A 478 -31.17 8.44 19.40
N THR A 479 -30.01 7.90 19.77
CA THR A 479 -28.71 8.53 19.53
C THR A 479 -28.41 8.58 18.03
N LEU A 480 -28.55 7.46 17.30
CA LEU A 480 -28.27 7.45 15.86
C LEU A 480 -29.23 8.39 15.12
N THR A 481 -30.53 8.38 15.44
CA THR A 481 -31.51 9.28 14.82
C THR A 481 -31.15 10.74 15.08
N ALA A 482 -30.80 11.12 16.31
CA ALA A 482 -30.38 12.48 16.62
C ALA A 482 -29.10 12.89 15.89
N THR A 483 -28.14 11.97 15.74
CA THR A 483 -26.90 12.19 14.96
C THR A 483 -27.22 12.46 13.48
N VAL A 484 -28.05 11.61 12.87
CA VAL A 484 -28.46 11.76 11.46
C VAL A 484 -29.26 13.05 11.25
N ASP A 485 -30.22 13.38 12.13
CA ASP A 485 -31.00 14.61 12.05
C ASP A 485 -30.12 15.86 12.15
N ARG A 486 -29.17 15.87 13.08
CA ARG A 486 -28.21 16.95 13.22
C ARG A 486 -27.34 17.10 11.97
N TYR A 487 -26.81 15.97 11.45
CA TYR A 487 -26.02 15.97 10.22
C TYR A 487 -26.82 16.46 9.02
N ASN A 488 -28.05 16.01 8.86
CA ASN A 488 -28.95 16.46 7.81
C ASN A 488 -29.25 17.97 7.89
N GLY A 489 -29.38 18.51 9.09
CA GLY A 489 -29.53 19.97 9.30
C GLY A 489 -28.31 20.75 8.81
N MET A 490 -27.09 20.23 9.01
CA MET A 490 -25.87 20.83 8.49
C MET A 490 -25.79 20.71 6.96
N CYS A 491 -26.21 19.59 6.38
CA CYS A 491 -26.31 19.43 4.92
C CYS A 491 -27.27 20.46 4.30
N GLU A 492 -28.42 20.71 4.94
CA GLU A 492 -29.40 21.73 4.48
C GLU A 492 -28.83 23.15 4.61
N ALA A 493 -28.10 23.42 5.66
CA ALA A 493 -27.44 24.71 5.86
C ALA A 493 -26.23 24.91 4.91
N GLY A 494 -25.68 23.83 4.34
CA GLY A 494 -24.47 23.85 3.53
C GLY A 494 -23.21 24.14 4.33
N GLU A 495 -23.25 23.91 5.65
CA GLU A 495 -22.14 24.21 6.57
C GLU A 495 -22.07 23.16 7.68
N ASP A 496 -20.94 22.49 7.83
CA ASP A 496 -20.64 21.60 8.94
C ASP A 496 -20.05 22.38 10.13
N THR A 497 -20.85 22.60 11.13
CA THR A 497 -20.44 23.32 12.36
C THR A 497 -19.77 22.41 13.38
N ASP A 498 -19.75 21.10 13.18
CA ASP A 498 -19.18 20.15 14.12
C ASP A 498 -17.71 19.82 13.80
N TYR A 499 -17.41 19.54 12.54
CA TYR A 499 -16.09 19.09 12.10
C TYR A 499 -15.55 19.82 10.87
N TYR A 500 -16.26 20.85 10.38
CA TYR A 500 -15.87 21.67 9.23
C TYR A 500 -15.66 20.88 7.94
N LYS A 501 -16.44 19.82 7.73
CA LYS A 501 -16.45 19.06 6.47
C LYS A 501 -16.81 19.97 5.31
N LYS A 502 -16.09 19.83 4.20
CA LYS A 502 -16.32 20.67 3.01
C LYS A 502 -17.76 20.53 2.51
N PRO A 503 -18.42 21.65 2.13
CA PRO A 503 -19.83 21.63 1.70
C PRO A 503 -20.11 20.62 0.57
N VAL A 504 -19.17 20.40 -0.34
CA VAL A 504 -19.31 19.47 -1.46
C VAL A 504 -19.47 18.00 -1.03
N PHE A 505 -19.03 17.66 0.19
CA PHE A 505 -19.15 16.32 0.77
C PHE A 505 -20.29 16.20 1.80
N LEU A 506 -21.09 17.24 1.99
CA LEU A 506 -22.28 17.19 2.85
C LEU A 506 -23.41 16.48 2.12
N THR A 507 -23.45 15.16 2.23
CA THR A 507 -24.45 14.29 1.58
C THR A 507 -25.49 13.87 2.60
N PRO A 508 -26.76 14.30 2.48
CA PRO A 508 -27.78 14.02 3.49
C PRO A 508 -28.19 12.54 3.51
N VAL A 509 -28.59 12.06 4.66
CA VAL A 509 -29.06 10.68 4.89
C VAL A 509 -30.59 10.76 5.12
N LYS A 510 -31.39 10.74 4.04
CA LYS A 510 -32.83 11.02 4.09
C LYS A 510 -33.73 10.05 3.34
N GLN A 511 -33.20 9.38 2.32
CA GLN A 511 -34.01 8.55 1.42
C GLN A 511 -33.62 7.07 1.56
N GLY A 512 -34.46 6.27 2.19
CA GLY A 512 -34.24 4.83 2.28
C GLY A 512 -34.22 4.11 0.92
N PRO A 513 -33.62 2.93 0.81
CA PRO A 513 -32.97 2.24 1.92
C PRO A 513 -31.74 2.95 2.44
N PHE A 514 -31.50 2.79 3.75
CA PHE A 514 -30.32 3.27 4.46
C PHE A 514 -29.31 2.15 4.62
N TYR A 515 -28.04 2.50 4.55
CA TYR A 515 -26.92 1.57 4.63
C TYR A 515 -25.98 1.94 5.78
N ALA A 516 -25.39 0.92 6.41
CA ALA A 516 -24.27 1.06 7.32
C ALA A 516 -23.20 0.02 6.94
N LEU A 517 -22.03 0.49 6.53
CA LEU A 517 -20.89 -0.36 6.18
C LEU A 517 -19.85 -0.29 7.30
N LYS A 518 -19.47 -1.46 7.82
CA LYS A 518 -18.48 -1.56 8.90
C LYS A 518 -17.10 -1.21 8.39
N VAL A 519 -16.40 -0.34 9.11
CA VAL A 519 -15.03 0.09 8.84
C VAL A 519 -14.18 -0.04 10.10
N GLY A 520 -12.89 -0.23 9.91
CA GLY A 520 -11.93 -0.35 11.01
C GLY A 520 -10.50 -0.29 10.48
N PRO A 521 -9.51 0.11 11.30
CA PRO A 521 -8.12 0.17 10.87
C PRO A 521 -7.59 -1.24 10.57
N ALA A 522 -6.92 -1.35 9.44
CA ALA A 522 -6.17 -2.54 9.02
C ALA A 522 -4.75 -2.13 8.67
N LEU A 523 -3.77 -2.84 9.20
CA LEU A 523 -2.37 -2.63 8.84
C LEU A 523 -2.10 -3.23 7.45
N LEU A 524 -1.55 -2.44 6.55
CA LEU A 524 -1.07 -2.89 5.26
C LEU A 524 0.44 -3.15 5.29
N ALA A 525 1.19 -2.23 5.88
CA ALA A 525 2.63 -2.34 6.06
C ALA A 525 3.13 -1.39 7.17
N VAL A 526 4.26 -1.74 7.76
CA VAL A 526 5.10 -0.80 8.52
C VAL A 526 6.22 -0.34 7.59
N CYS A 527 6.44 0.96 7.47
CA CYS A 527 7.37 1.53 6.49
C CYS A 527 8.56 2.20 7.18
N GLY A 528 9.32 1.44 7.94
CA GLY A 528 10.47 1.92 8.68
C GLY A 528 11.45 0.80 9.00
N GLY A 529 12.71 1.16 9.20
CA GLY A 529 13.73 0.16 9.47
C GLY A 529 15.14 0.72 9.55
N LEU A 530 16.07 0.08 8.88
CA LEU A 530 17.49 0.35 8.95
C LEU A 530 17.85 1.63 8.19
N LYS A 531 18.61 2.52 8.82
CA LYS A 531 19.16 3.71 8.17
C LYS A 531 20.12 3.31 7.06
N CYS A 532 20.06 4.05 5.96
CA CYS A 532 20.95 3.85 4.83
C CYS A 532 21.35 5.18 4.18
N ASN A 533 22.45 5.14 3.42
CA ASN A 533 22.86 6.23 2.55
C ASN A 533 22.12 6.18 1.19
N ASN A 534 22.48 7.09 0.28
CA ASN A 534 21.88 7.17 -1.05
C ASN A 534 22.21 5.99 -1.99
N ASP A 535 23.21 5.19 -1.64
CA ASP A 535 23.63 3.99 -2.37
C ASP A 535 23.10 2.72 -1.70
N PHE A 536 22.05 2.89 -0.86
CA PHE A 536 21.32 1.83 -0.16
C PHE A 536 22.17 1.02 0.84
N GLN A 537 23.38 1.49 1.17
CA GLN A 537 24.24 0.85 2.16
C GLN A 537 23.76 1.18 3.58
N CYS A 538 23.64 0.16 4.43
CA CYS A 538 23.27 0.36 5.83
C CYS A 538 24.31 1.18 6.58
N LEU A 539 23.82 1.99 7.53
CA LEU A 539 24.65 2.86 8.38
C LEU A 539 24.63 2.39 9.83
N ASP A 540 25.75 2.56 10.51
CA ASP A 540 25.89 2.32 11.95
C ASP A 540 25.46 3.55 12.78
N GLU A 541 25.62 3.50 14.10
CA GLU A 541 25.28 4.59 15.04
C GLU A 541 26.10 5.88 14.82
N ASN A 542 27.25 5.80 14.15
CA ASN A 542 28.09 6.95 13.81
C ASN A 542 27.80 7.48 12.40
N SER A 543 26.79 6.93 11.71
CA SER A 543 26.49 7.17 10.30
C SER A 543 27.60 6.72 9.35
N GLU A 544 28.44 5.77 9.77
CA GLU A 544 29.43 5.13 8.92
C GLU A 544 28.82 3.93 8.18
N VAL A 545 29.30 3.66 6.97
CA VAL A 545 28.80 2.57 6.14
C VAL A 545 29.21 1.22 6.73
N ILE A 546 28.25 0.30 6.85
CA ILE A 546 28.51 -1.11 7.10
C ILE A 546 28.84 -1.76 5.75
N GLU A 547 30.13 -1.98 5.49
CA GLU A 547 30.57 -2.53 4.22
C GLU A 547 29.88 -3.85 3.87
N GLY A 548 29.47 -3.98 2.60
CA GLY A 548 28.85 -5.18 2.06
C GLY A 548 27.38 -5.39 2.41
N LEU A 549 26.75 -4.51 3.22
CA LEU A 549 25.34 -4.62 3.62
C LEU A 549 24.50 -3.54 2.99
N TYR A 550 23.47 -3.95 2.23
CA TYR A 550 22.50 -3.09 1.54
C TYR A 550 21.09 -3.38 2.02
N VAL A 551 20.19 -2.40 1.83
CA VAL A 551 18.78 -2.52 2.26
C VAL A 551 17.82 -2.01 1.21
N LEU A 552 16.71 -2.74 0.96
CA LEU A 552 15.67 -2.40 0.00
C LEU A 552 14.26 -2.70 0.53
N GLY A 553 13.30 -1.92 0.11
CA GLY A 553 11.88 -2.15 0.44
C GLY A 553 11.46 -1.57 1.78
N ASN A 554 10.49 -2.19 2.46
CA ASN A 554 9.89 -1.63 3.69
C ASN A 554 10.81 -1.70 4.92
N ILE A 555 11.86 -2.51 4.88
CA ILE A 555 12.92 -2.53 5.89
C ILE A 555 13.84 -1.30 5.81
N MET A 556 13.82 -0.56 4.69
CA MET A 556 14.61 0.66 4.53
C MET A 556 14.05 1.79 5.39
N GLY A 557 14.91 2.40 6.18
CA GLY A 557 14.58 3.57 7.00
C GLY A 557 14.66 4.90 6.26
N ASP A 558 14.21 5.94 6.92
CA ASP A 558 14.34 7.38 6.59
C ASP A 558 13.72 7.86 5.26
N ILE A 559 13.14 7.00 4.43
CA ILE A 559 12.38 7.47 3.25
C ILE A 559 10.95 7.88 3.63
N THR A 560 10.44 7.27 4.70
CA THR A 560 9.19 7.65 5.36
C THR A 560 9.44 7.82 6.85
N ALA A 561 8.71 8.73 7.50
CA ALA A 561 8.80 8.97 8.92
C ALA A 561 7.45 9.47 9.45
N VAL A 562 7.10 9.16 10.69
CA VAL A 562 5.87 9.58 11.36
C VAL A 562 4.61 8.99 10.69
N ASP A 563 4.45 9.24 9.38
CA ASP A 563 3.31 8.80 8.60
C ASP A 563 3.72 8.32 7.19
N TYR A 564 2.85 7.57 6.53
CA TYR A 564 3.07 7.10 5.16
C TYR A 564 2.53 8.13 4.14
N PRO A 565 3.38 8.70 3.28
CA PRO A 565 2.98 9.74 2.33
C PRO A 565 2.19 9.14 1.16
N ILE A 566 0.87 9.23 1.20
CA ILE A 566 -0.03 8.70 0.18
C ILE A 566 -0.18 9.61 -1.05
N ASN A 567 0.34 10.82 -0.99
CA ASN A 567 0.25 11.78 -2.10
C ASN A 567 0.84 11.27 -3.43
N VAL A 568 1.73 10.28 -3.38
CA VAL A 568 2.12 9.45 -4.53
C VAL A 568 1.59 8.04 -4.26
N ALA A 569 0.36 7.78 -4.67
CA ALA A 569 -0.29 6.51 -4.42
C ALA A 569 0.52 5.33 -5.00
N GLY A 570 0.70 4.27 -4.19
CA GLY A 570 1.53 3.12 -4.59
C GLY A 570 3.05 3.35 -4.55
N ASN A 571 3.52 4.42 -3.91
CA ASN A 571 4.96 4.73 -3.81
C ASN A 571 5.77 3.61 -3.14
N SER A 572 5.21 2.86 -2.19
CA SER A 572 5.90 1.72 -1.57
C SER A 572 6.36 0.71 -2.62
N HIS A 573 5.49 0.32 -3.54
CA HIS A 573 5.86 -0.57 -4.64
C HIS A 573 6.73 0.14 -5.68
N GLY A 574 6.41 1.39 -6.03
CA GLY A 574 7.20 2.18 -6.98
C GLY A 574 8.67 2.30 -6.57
N ARG A 575 8.93 2.61 -5.29
CA ARG A 575 10.31 2.66 -4.76
C ARG A 575 10.96 1.28 -4.67
N CYS A 576 10.20 0.22 -4.35
CA CYS A 576 10.74 -1.15 -4.36
C CYS A 576 11.25 -1.54 -5.75
N ILE A 577 10.50 -1.20 -6.80
CA ILE A 577 10.88 -1.42 -8.20
C ILE A 577 12.09 -0.55 -8.56
N THR A 578 12.00 0.75 -8.29
CA THR A 578 13.04 1.72 -8.68
C THR A 578 14.37 1.43 -7.99
N PHE A 579 14.36 1.21 -6.69
CA PHE A 579 15.60 0.97 -5.94
C PHE A 579 16.17 -0.43 -6.18
N GLY A 580 15.28 -1.44 -6.38
CA GLY A 580 15.72 -2.77 -6.80
C GLY A 580 16.40 -2.75 -8.16
N TYR A 581 15.81 -2.05 -9.13
CA TYR A 581 16.38 -1.84 -10.45
C TYR A 581 17.78 -1.18 -10.38
N LEU A 582 17.90 -0.09 -9.64
CA LEU A 582 19.16 0.65 -9.52
C LEU A 582 20.25 -0.18 -8.83
N LEU A 583 19.97 -0.73 -7.65
CA LEU A 583 20.95 -1.48 -6.88
C LEU A 583 21.36 -2.77 -7.58
N GLY A 584 20.41 -3.45 -8.24
CA GLY A 584 20.72 -4.67 -9.00
C GLY A 584 21.72 -4.41 -10.11
N HIS A 585 21.54 -3.35 -10.90
CA HIS A 585 22.49 -2.94 -11.93
C HIS A 585 23.85 -2.55 -11.34
N GLU A 586 23.86 -1.74 -10.28
CA GLU A 586 25.09 -1.28 -9.64
C GLU A 586 25.94 -2.44 -9.12
N LEU A 587 25.34 -3.38 -8.40
CA LEU A 587 26.04 -4.55 -7.87
C LEU A 587 26.53 -5.50 -8.97
N ALA A 588 25.83 -5.62 -10.07
CA ALA A 588 26.28 -6.45 -11.20
C ALA A 588 27.53 -5.85 -11.88
N GLU A 589 27.59 -4.52 -11.99
CA GLU A 589 28.69 -3.79 -12.63
C GLU A 589 29.91 -3.59 -11.71
N ALA A 590 29.77 -3.63 -10.37
CA ALA A 590 30.86 -3.57 -9.39
C ALA A 590 31.74 -4.84 -9.44
#